data_0cd78a7a73175310d229afd4b514a3f4
#
_entry.id   0cd78a7a73175310d229afd4b514a3f4
#
_cell.length_a   1.000
_cell.length_b   1.000
_cell.length_c   1.000
_cell.angle_alpha   90.00
_cell.angle_beta   90.00
_cell.angle_gamma   90.00
#
_symmetry.space_group_name_H-M   'P 1'
#
loop_
_entity.id
_entity.type
_entity.pdbx_description
1 polymer ?
#
loop_
_entity_poly.entity_id
_entity_poly.type
_entity_poly.pdbx_seq_one_letter_code
_entity_poly.pdbx_strand_id
1 'polypeptide(L)'
;MGQESSGRDALTRRDYLTYGGAVVAGEFLAGCASQAESGATPESTATDTATATATTESATSRTATADSYSVTMAPVGEVTFDSPPETWVANNGSWADMGMALGLEPPKAVWLTNRYHTRYYDGIDGVSVDTSEMVSLYQDGVSRELFYELDGDVHVIDPNFLVNRFQGWERSDVDEIAENVAPFFGNCIYAQHYPWHDDYRYYTLYEGFEKLAQVFQRTERYEAFEDLHDEFLSKLAPVVPGQGERPSVAVLWGVGDTPEKFYPYIVGGGTGFKHLRDLGVRDALAATEIEDFHGSRAAIDLETLLEVDPEVLMLRGYESKAREEFEDTVVDFLRNHGTASALTAVENDDVYRAGGLYQGPITNLVLTERAAGQLYDFDGELFDRERVAEIVDGAF
;
A
#
# COMPACT_ATOMS: atom_id res chain seq x y z
N MET A 1 -54.95 10.04 -10.26
CA MET A 1 -54.62 8.65 -10.60
C MET A 1 -53.25 8.68 -11.25
N GLY A 2 -52.24 8.14 -10.62
CA GLY A 2 -50.88 8.09 -11.08
C GLY A 2 -49.98 7.94 -9.85
N GLN A 3 -49.76 6.69 -9.42
CA GLN A 3 -48.82 6.35 -8.37
C GLN A 3 -47.41 6.37 -8.97
N GLU A 4 -46.55 7.21 -8.44
CA GLU A 4 -45.10 7.06 -8.59
C GLU A 4 -44.56 6.25 -7.42
N SER A 5 -44.11 5.06 -7.74
CA SER A 5 -43.40 4.17 -6.83
C SER A 5 -41.94 4.62 -6.72
N SER A 6 -41.51 5.14 -5.57
CA SER A 6 -40.11 5.34 -5.27
C SER A 6 -39.44 3.97 -5.06
N GLY A 7 -38.70 3.53 -6.06
CA GLY A 7 -37.77 2.39 -5.91
C GLY A 7 -36.61 2.81 -5.03
N ARG A 8 -36.53 2.23 -3.84
CA ARG A 8 -35.27 2.19 -3.05
C ARG A 8 -34.39 1.16 -3.73
N ASP A 9 -33.39 1.62 -4.46
CA ASP A 9 -32.30 0.75 -4.91
C ASP A 9 -31.53 0.29 -3.69
N ALA A 10 -31.77 -0.95 -3.28
CA ALA A 10 -30.95 -1.63 -2.30
C ALA A 10 -29.61 -1.92 -2.97
N LEU A 11 -28.53 -1.38 -2.42
CA LEU A 11 -27.16 -1.70 -2.81
C LEU A 11 -26.99 -3.22 -2.88
N THR A 12 -26.56 -3.71 -4.03
CA THR A 12 -26.37 -5.15 -4.25
C THR A 12 -25.03 -5.59 -3.63
N ARG A 13 -24.87 -6.90 -3.35
CA ARG A 13 -23.58 -7.47 -2.87
C ARG A 13 -22.39 -7.08 -3.76
N ARG A 14 -22.63 -6.69 -4.98
CA ARG A 14 -21.62 -6.26 -5.95
C ARG A 14 -21.03 -4.87 -5.61
N ASP A 15 -21.82 -3.99 -5.04
CA ASP A 15 -21.38 -2.62 -4.66
C ASP A 15 -20.46 -2.64 -3.45
N TYR A 16 -20.61 -3.62 -2.54
CA TYR A 16 -19.71 -3.82 -1.40
C TYR A 16 -18.29 -4.25 -1.79
N LEU A 17 -18.13 -4.95 -2.91
CA LEU A 17 -16.82 -5.40 -3.38
C LEU A 17 -16.00 -4.30 -4.06
N THR A 18 -16.67 -3.24 -4.50
CA THR A 18 -16.02 -2.12 -5.19
C THR A 18 -15.39 -1.11 -4.22
N TYR A 19 -15.90 -1.00 -2.98
CA TYR A 19 -15.45 -0.02 -1.99
C TYR A 19 -14.61 -0.61 -0.84
N GLY A 20 -14.79 -1.86 -0.52
CA GLY A 20 -13.96 -2.54 0.48
C GLY A 20 -12.86 -3.36 -0.18
N GLY A 21 -11.64 -3.35 0.38
CA GLY A 21 -10.66 -4.35 0.00
C GLY A 21 -11.31 -5.72 0.07
N ALA A 22 -11.11 -6.54 -0.97
CA ALA A 22 -11.75 -7.83 -1.08
C ALA A 22 -11.58 -8.63 0.21
N VAL A 23 -12.58 -8.58 1.06
CA VAL A 23 -12.74 -9.53 2.15
C VAL A 23 -13.24 -10.79 1.47
N VAL A 24 -12.33 -11.65 1.06
CA VAL A 24 -12.69 -13.02 0.72
C VAL A 24 -13.03 -13.71 2.04
N ALA A 25 -14.30 -13.64 2.42
CA ALA A 25 -14.85 -14.54 3.42
C ALA A 25 -14.87 -15.93 2.81
N GLY A 26 -13.78 -16.67 2.95
CA GLY A 26 -13.75 -18.09 2.72
C GLY A 26 -14.58 -18.75 3.83
N GLU A 27 -15.74 -19.24 3.48
CA GLU A 27 -16.49 -20.16 4.32
C GLU A 27 -15.67 -21.45 4.50
N PHE A 28 -14.96 -21.56 5.62
CA PHE A 28 -14.49 -22.85 6.10
C PHE A 28 -15.63 -23.55 6.83
N LEU A 29 -16.35 -24.41 6.10
CA LEU A 29 -17.19 -25.42 6.73
C LEU A 29 -16.30 -26.50 7.31
N ALA A 30 -16.51 -26.70 8.61
CA ALA A 30 -15.94 -27.71 9.44
C ALA A 30 -16.23 -29.14 8.92
N GLY A 31 -15.25 -29.99 9.00
CA GLY A 31 -15.35 -31.42 8.77
C GLY A 31 -14.50 -32.21 9.74
N CYS A 32 -15.14 -32.57 10.87
CA CYS A 32 -15.02 -33.78 11.68
C CYS A 32 -13.68 -34.23 12.26
N ALA A 33 -13.76 -34.25 13.57
CA ALA A 33 -12.93 -34.95 14.52
C ALA A 33 -12.85 -36.47 14.28
N SER A 34 -11.73 -37.11 14.64
CA SER A 34 -11.69 -38.34 15.42
C SER A 34 -10.37 -38.51 16.16
N GLN A 35 -10.52 -38.66 17.44
CA GLN A 35 -9.68 -39.23 18.52
C GLN A 35 -8.70 -40.35 18.07
N ALA A 36 -7.59 -40.47 18.67
CA ALA A 36 -7.07 -40.76 19.98
C ALA A 36 -5.93 -41.78 19.90
N GLU A 37 -5.10 -41.66 20.84
CA GLU A 37 -4.33 -42.56 21.71
C GLU A 37 -2.86 -42.84 21.41
N SER A 38 -2.12 -42.30 22.34
CA SER A 38 -0.99 -42.79 23.16
C SER A 38 -0.09 -43.94 22.68
N GLY A 39 1.23 -43.72 22.88
CA GLY A 39 2.14 -44.82 23.16
C GLY A 39 3.61 -44.55 22.91
N ALA A 40 4.31 -44.16 23.99
CA ALA A 40 5.67 -44.54 24.37
C ALA A 40 6.86 -44.45 23.39
N THR A 41 7.85 -43.67 23.84
CA THR A 41 9.30 -43.73 23.55
C THR A 41 9.89 -45.14 23.83
N PRO A 42 11.03 -45.57 23.19
CA PRO A 42 12.33 -45.20 23.71
C PRO A 42 13.43 -44.92 22.67
N GLU A 43 14.46 -44.27 23.19
CA GLU A 43 15.80 -43.98 22.68
C GLU A 43 16.45 -45.05 21.79
N SER A 44 17.19 -44.59 20.76
CA SER A 44 18.55 -45.08 20.57
C SER A 44 19.35 -44.23 19.54
N THR A 45 20.49 -43.85 19.95
CA THR A 45 21.64 -43.20 19.30
C THR A 45 22.10 -43.93 18.03
N ALA A 46 22.29 -43.20 16.93
CA ALA A 46 23.34 -43.52 15.97
C ALA A 46 23.68 -42.27 15.12
N THR A 47 24.91 -41.86 15.22
CA THR A 47 25.61 -40.86 14.42
C THR A 47 25.83 -41.43 13.01
N ASP A 48 25.30 -40.78 11.99
CA ASP A 48 25.80 -40.97 10.63
C ASP A 48 25.95 -39.62 9.93
N THR A 49 27.17 -39.32 9.59
CA THR A 49 27.59 -38.18 8.79
C THR A 49 27.14 -38.39 7.36
N ALA A 50 26.07 -37.69 6.93
CA ALA A 50 25.68 -37.64 5.53
C ALA A 50 26.16 -36.33 4.93
N THR A 51 27.15 -36.45 4.04
CA THR A 51 27.62 -35.41 3.13
C THR A 51 26.43 -34.89 2.30
N ALA A 52 26.02 -33.64 2.53
CA ALA A 52 25.03 -32.96 1.72
C ALA A 52 25.68 -32.63 0.37
N THR A 53 25.27 -33.37 -0.66
CA THR A 53 25.49 -32.98 -2.05
C THR A 53 24.55 -31.82 -2.36
N ALA A 54 25.10 -30.64 -2.52
CA ALA A 54 24.38 -29.48 -3.02
C ALA A 54 23.93 -29.78 -4.45
N THR A 55 22.64 -29.99 -4.63
CA THR A 55 22.03 -29.99 -5.95
C THR A 55 21.93 -28.51 -6.39
N THR A 56 22.85 -28.11 -7.23
CA THR A 56 22.77 -26.82 -7.93
C THR A 56 21.63 -26.95 -8.94
N GLU A 57 20.47 -26.41 -8.63
CA GLU A 57 19.45 -26.16 -9.64
C GLU A 57 20.02 -25.14 -10.61
N SER A 58 20.14 -25.55 -11.88
CA SER A 58 20.52 -24.68 -12.98
C SER A 58 19.43 -23.64 -13.18
N ALA A 59 19.60 -22.47 -12.60
CA ALA A 59 18.98 -21.28 -13.15
C ALA A 59 19.49 -21.14 -14.58
N THR A 60 18.58 -21.10 -15.55
CA THR A 60 18.89 -20.84 -16.95
C THR A 60 19.46 -19.43 -17.04
N SER A 61 20.80 -19.33 -16.97
CA SER A 61 21.52 -18.08 -17.13
C SER A 61 21.31 -17.63 -18.57
N ARG A 62 20.46 -16.62 -18.79
CA ARG A 62 20.49 -15.85 -20.04
C ARG A 62 21.92 -15.33 -20.18
N THR A 63 22.53 -15.60 -21.31
CA THR A 63 23.86 -15.09 -21.61
C THR A 63 23.75 -13.58 -21.76
N ALA A 64 24.28 -12.83 -20.80
CA ALA A 64 24.29 -11.38 -20.85
C ALA A 64 24.95 -10.88 -22.14
N THR A 65 24.31 -9.98 -22.85
CA THR A 65 24.89 -9.20 -23.94
C THR A 65 25.84 -8.16 -23.35
N ALA A 66 26.73 -7.54 -24.15
CA ALA A 66 27.76 -6.63 -23.64
C ALA A 66 27.22 -5.37 -22.92
N ASP A 67 25.90 -5.09 -23.06
CA ASP A 67 25.22 -3.91 -22.52
C ASP A 67 24.13 -4.27 -21.46
N SER A 68 23.99 -5.56 -21.07
CA SER A 68 23.01 -5.98 -20.07
C SER A 68 23.44 -5.58 -18.66
N TYR A 69 22.47 -5.33 -17.78
CA TYR A 69 22.68 -5.00 -16.36
C TYR A 69 21.76 -5.81 -15.46
N SER A 70 22.13 -5.93 -14.19
CA SER A 70 21.33 -6.65 -13.19
C SER A 70 20.98 -5.76 -12.02
N VAL A 71 19.79 -5.95 -11.47
CA VAL A 71 19.31 -5.29 -10.25
C VAL A 71 18.82 -6.36 -9.28
N THR A 72 19.17 -6.22 -8.00
CA THR A 72 18.76 -7.18 -6.97
C THR A 72 17.75 -6.56 -6.01
N MET A 73 16.62 -7.24 -5.77
CA MET A 73 15.62 -6.92 -4.76
C MET A 73 15.05 -8.19 -4.12
N ALA A 74 15.04 -8.26 -2.77
CA ALA A 74 14.31 -9.33 -2.09
C ALA A 74 12.79 -9.12 -2.23
N PRO A 75 11.97 -10.18 -2.31
CA PRO A 75 12.34 -11.58 -2.25
C PRO A 75 12.73 -12.18 -3.62
N VAL A 76 12.59 -11.43 -4.72
CA VAL A 76 12.78 -11.93 -6.08
C VAL A 76 14.23 -12.36 -6.33
N GLY A 77 15.21 -11.60 -5.82
CA GLY A 77 16.63 -11.82 -6.08
C GLY A 77 17.16 -10.94 -7.21
N GLU A 78 18.16 -11.44 -7.93
CA GLU A 78 18.78 -10.75 -9.06
C GLU A 78 17.96 -10.95 -10.34
N VAL A 79 17.66 -9.84 -10.99
CA VAL A 79 17.00 -9.81 -12.31
C VAL A 79 17.91 -9.10 -13.30
N THR A 80 18.15 -9.73 -14.47
CA THR A 80 18.98 -9.18 -15.52
C THR A 80 18.10 -8.62 -16.64
N PHE A 81 18.41 -7.41 -17.08
CA PHE A 81 17.75 -6.69 -18.17
C PHE A 81 18.73 -6.50 -19.33
N ASP A 82 18.31 -6.83 -20.54
CA ASP A 82 19.09 -6.61 -21.76
C ASP A 82 19.04 -5.13 -22.21
N SER A 83 17.99 -4.41 -21.82
CA SER A 83 17.78 -2.97 -22.00
C SER A 83 16.84 -2.45 -20.92
N PRO A 84 16.80 -1.13 -20.67
CA PRO A 84 15.79 -0.56 -19.76
C PRO A 84 14.37 -0.90 -20.27
N PRO A 85 13.45 -1.34 -19.38
CA PRO A 85 12.05 -1.58 -19.74
C PRO A 85 11.39 -0.30 -20.28
N GLU A 86 10.56 -0.43 -21.31
CA GLU A 86 9.76 0.67 -21.86
C GLU A 86 8.32 0.63 -21.32
N THR A 87 7.80 -0.57 -21.11
CA THR A 87 6.45 -0.82 -20.62
C THR A 87 6.48 -1.66 -19.33
N TRP A 88 5.53 -1.42 -18.44
CA TRP A 88 5.56 -2.06 -17.14
C TRP A 88 4.19 -2.20 -16.51
N VAL A 89 4.13 -3.09 -15.51
CA VAL A 89 2.98 -3.32 -14.65
C VAL A 89 3.39 -3.06 -13.22
N ALA A 90 2.65 -2.23 -12.49
CA ALA A 90 2.93 -1.95 -11.10
C ALA A 90 1.99 -2.71 -10.18
N ASN A 91 2.49 -3.18 -9.02
CA ASN A 91 1.61 -3.75 -8.00
C ASN A 91 0.55 -2.73 -7.57
N ASN A 92 0.93 -1.50 -7.32
CA ASN A 92 0.01 -0.48 -6.77
C ASN A 92 0.52 0.95 -6.98
N GLY A 93 -0.25 1.92 -6.45
CA GLY A 93 0.05 3.34 -6.54
C GLY A 93 1.37 3.78 -5.92
N SER A 94 1.98 3.03 -4.99
CA SER A 94 3.31 3.39 -4.47
C SER A 94 4.37 3.26 -5.56
N TRP A 95 4.37 2.15 -6.28
CA TRP A 95 5.28 1.93 -7.40
C TRP A 95 4.95 2.85 -8.59
N ALA A 96 3.64 3.06 -8.87
CA ALA A 96 3.22 3.96 -9.94
C ALA A 96 3.68 5.40 -9.70
N ASP A 97 3.59 5.91 -8.47
CA ASP A 97 4.09 7.23 -8.09
C ASP A 97 5.63 7.32 -8.17
N MET A 98 6.35 6.25 -7.83
CA MET A 98 7.80 6.17 -8.05
C MET A 98 8.14 6.27 -9.53
N GLY A 99 7.40 5.58 -10.40
CA GLY A 99 7.56 5.70 -11.84
C GLY A 99 7.30 7.12 -12.34
N MET A 100 6.25 7.76 -11.83
CA MET A 100 5.95 9.17 -12.12
C MET A 100 7.11 10.08 -11.73
N ALA A 101 7.66 9.90 -10.54
CA ALA A 101 8.82 10.66 -10.05
C ALA A 101 10.07 10.46 -10.92
N LEU A 102 10.23 9.29 -11.54
CA LEU A 102 11.29 9.00 -12.51
C LEU A 102 10.98 9.52 -13.92
N GLY A 103 9.83 10.15 -14.15
CA GLY A 103 9.36 10.59 -15.46
C GLY A 103 9.15 9.43 -16.44
N LEU A 104 8.65 8.29 -15.95
CA LEU A 104 8.25 7.17 -16.78
C LEU A 104 6.83 7.35 -17.30
N GLU A 105 6.53 6.73 -18.42
CA GLU A 105 5.15 6.53 -18.84
C GLU A 105 4.36 5.77 -17.76
N PRO A 106 3.05 6.03 -17.59
CA PRO A 106 2.24 5.33 -16.61
C PRO A 106 2.31 3.81 -16.78
N PRO A 107 2.25 3.01 -15.69
CA PRO A 107 2.17 1.57 -15.81
C PRO A 107 0.88 1.16 -16.54
N LYS A 108 0.95 0.10 -17.34
CA LYS A 108 -0.22 -0.47 -18.04
C LYS A 108 -1.33 -0.89 -17.06
N ALA A 109 -0.95 -1.28 -15.85
CA ALA A 109 -1.88 -1.70 -14.83
C ALA A 109 -1.37 -1.43 -13.42
N VAL A 110 -2.30 -1.26 -12.48
CA VAL A 110 -2.07 -1.26 -11.04
C VAL A 110 -3.10 -2.17 -10.36
N TRP A 111 -2.87 -2.55 -9.10
CA TRP A 111 -3.77 -3.41 -8.32
C TRP A 111 -5.24 -3.01 -8.42
N LEU A 112 -5.55 -1.75 -8.10
CA LEU A 112 -6.87 -1.11 -8.18
C LEU A 112 -6.65 0.33 -8.60
N THR A 113 -7.13 0.69 -9.77
CA THR A 113 -6.95 2.05 -10.33
C THR A 113 -7.65 3.11 -9.47
N ASN A 114 -8.77 2.79 -8.85
CA ASN A 114 -9.50 3.69 -7.95
C ASN A 114 -8.77 3.93 -6.61
N ARG A 115 -7.66 3.25 -6.32
CA ARG A 115 -6.77 3.48 -5.18
C ARG A 115 -5.47 4.20 -5.54
N TYR A 116 -5.25 4.47 -6.81
CA TYR A 116 -4.18 5.34 -7.28
C TYR A 116 -4.73 6.76 -7.44
N HIS A 117 -4.60 7.55 -6.37
CA HIS A 117 -5.21 8.88 -6.28
C HIS A 117 -4.32 9.94 -6.92
N THR A 118 -4.47 10.18 -8.21
CA THR A 118 -3.67 11.14 -8.99
C THR A 118 -3.92 12.60 -8.62
N ARG A 119 -4.99 12.92 -7.89
CA ARG A 119 -5.28 14.26 -7.37
C ARG A 119 -4.17 14.88 -6.51
N TYR A 120 -3.26 14.07 -5.99
CA TYR A 120 -2.10 14.59 -5.26
C TYR A 120 -1.13 15.34 -6.15
N TYR A 121 -1.22 15.18 -7.46
CA TYR A 121 -0.42 15.92 -8.43
C TYR A 121 -1.04 17.27 -8.83
N ASP A 122 -2.34 17.49 -8.57
CA ASP A 122 -3.09 18.68 -9.02
C ASP A 122 -2.45 20.01 -8.58
N GLY A 123 -1.71 20.03 -7.48
CA GLY A 123 -1.01 21.21 -6.98
C GLY A 123 0.42 21.39 -7.51
N ILE A 124 0.88 20.56 -8.48
CA ILE A 124 2.23 20.58 -9.03
C ILE A 124 2.13 20.78 -10.54
N ASP A 125 2.37 22.01 -10.98
CA ASP A 125 2.24 22.37 -12.40
C ASP A 125 3.17 21.52 -13.26
N GLY A 126 2.61 20.95 -14.33
CA GLY A 126 3.34 20.06 -15.25
C GLY A 126 3.42 18.60 -14.83
N VAL A 127 2.95 18.24 -13.64
CA VAL A 127 2.88 16.83 -13.18
C VAL A 127 1.45 16.32 -13.26
N SER A 128 1.21 15.36 -14.14
CA SER A 128 -0.12 14.74 -14.29
C SER A 128 0.01 13.32 -14.83
N VAL A 129 -0.97 12.48 -14.54
CA VAL A 129 -1.04 11.10 -15.02
C VAL A 129 -2.40 10.86 -15.67
N ASP A 130 -2.38 10.42 -16.92
CA ASP A 130 -3.58 9.88 -17.56
C ASP A 130 -3.74 8.41 -17.18
N THR A 131 -4.79 8.11 -16.43
CA THR A 131 -5.13 6.75 -16.00
C THR A 131 -6.25 6.11 -16.81
N SER A 132 -6.69 6.75 -17.90
CA SER A 132 -7.86 6.32 -18.68
C SER A 132 -7.70 4.93 -19.33
N GLU A 133 -6.48 4.57 -19.72
CA GLU A 133 -6.13 3.27 -20.28
C GLU A 133 -5.54 2.29 -19.26
N MET A 134 -5.31 2.74 -18.02
CA MET A 134 -4.73 1.91 -16.97
C MET A 134 -5.70 0.84 -16.49
N VAL A 135 -5.25 -0.41 -16.47
CA VAL A 135 -6.08 -1.56 -16.11
C VAL A 135 -5.97 -1.86 -14.60
N SER A 136 -7.08 -2.23 -13.97
CA SER A 136 -7.03 -2.82 -12.63
C SER A 136 -6.62 -4.28 -12.73
N LEU A 137 -5.53 -4.67 -12.06
CA LEU A 137 -5.10 -6.08 -11.97
C LEU A 137 -6.12 -6.95 -11.24
N TYR A 138 -6.80 -6.37 -10.24
CA TYR A 138 -7.88 -7.04 -9.53
C TYR A 138 -9.23 -6.61 -10.10
N GLN A 139 -9.96 -7.59 -10.65
CA GLN A 139 -11.33 -7.44 -11.14
C GLN A 139 -12.26 -8.33 -10.29
N ASP A 140 -12.62 -9.52 -10.76
CA ASP A 140 -13.27 -10.57 -9.95
C ASP A 140 -12.23 -11.60 -9.43
N GLY A 141 -10.98 -11.23 -9.36
CA GLY A 141 -9.77 -11.96 -9.05
C GLY A 141 -8.61 -11.37 -9.85
N VAL A 142 -7.44 -12.02 -9.81
CA VAL A 142 -6.30 -11.71 -10.67
C VAL A 142 -6.13 -12.83 -11.69
N SER A 143 -6.30 -12.51 -12.96
CA SER A 143 -6.17 -13.45 -14.06
C SER A 143 -4.72 -13.54 -14.54
N ARG A 144 -4.27 -14.76 -14.87
CA ARG A 144 -2.97 -15.00 -15.50
C ARG A 144 -2.95 -14.49 -16.93
N GLU A 145 -4.04 -14.67 -17.65
CA GLU A 145 -4.24 -14.22 -19.02
C GLU A 145 -4.02 -12.71 -19.16
N LEU A 146 -4.38 -11.94 -18.11
CA LEU A 146 -4.19 -10.50 -18.10
C LEU A 146 -2.71 -10.11 -18.24
N PHE A 147 -1.78 -10.87 -17.68
CA PHE A 147 -0.35 -10.57 -17.81
C PHE A 147 0.14 -10.76 -19.25
N TYR A 148 -0.41 -11.74 -19.97
CA TYR A 148 -0.13 -11.93 -21.41
C TYR A 148 -0.76 -10.82 -22.27
N GLU A 149 -1.96 -10.36 -21.92
CA GLU A 149 -2.64 -9.26 -22.62
C GLU A 149 -1.94 -7.91 -22.41
N LEU A 150 -1.45 -7.67 -21.20
CA LEU A 150 -0.73 -6.44 -20.85
C LEU A 150 0.64 -6.39 -21.54
N ASP A 151 1.31 -7.53 -21.72
CA ASP A 151 2.60 -7.64 -22.44
C ASP A 151 3.59 -6.54 -22.00
N GLY A 152 3.86 -6.47 -20.69
CA GLY A 152 4.80 -5.51 -20.11
C GLY A 152 6.23 -6.07 -20.11
N ASP A 153 7.24 -5.23 -20.15
CA ASP A 153 8.66 -5.63 -20.11
C ASP A 153 9.14 -5.98 -18.69
N VAL A 154 8.41 -5.55 -17.66
CA VAL A 154 8.65 -5.91 -16.25
C VAL A 154 7.37 -5.83 -15.44
N HIS A 155 7.20 -6.76 -14.51
CA HIS A 155 6.14 -6.75 -13.51
C HIS A 155 6.72 -6.31 -12.16
N VAL A 156 6.50 -5.04 -11.78
CA VAL A 156 6.96 -4.49 -10.48
C VAL A 156 6.01 -4.96 -9.39
N ILE A 157 6.06 -6.25 -9.13
CA ILE A 157 5.19 -7.00 -8.20
C ILE A 157 6.04 -8.01 -7.45
N ASP A 158 5.85 -8.13 -6.13
CA ASP A 158 6.33 -9.28 -5.38
C ASP A 158 5.50 -10.52 -5.78
N PRO A 159 6.07 -11.53 -6.42
CA PRO A 159 5.30 -12.70 -6.85
C PRO A 159 4.69 -13.49 -5.70
N ASN A 160 5.25 -13.42 -4.48
CA ASN A 160 4.66 -14.05 -3.30
C ASN A 160 3.31 -13.42 -2.94
N PHE A 161 3.10 -12.15 -3.29
CA PHE A 161 1.80 -11.50 -3.12
C PHE A 161 0.71 -12.19 -3.97
N LEU A 162 1.03 -12.61 -5.19
CA LEU A 162 0.08 -13.32 -6.05
C LEU A 162 -0.23 -14.71 -5.46
N VAL A 163 0.79 -15.49 -5.18
CA VAL A 163 0.67 -16.88 -4.70
C VAL A 163 -0.03 -16.98 -3.35
N ASN A 164 0.25 -16.06 -2.43
CA ASN A 164 -0.29 -16.14 -1.06
C ASN A 164 -1.60 -15.36 -0.87
N ARG A 165 -1.90 -14.41 -1.76
CA ARG A 165 -3.09 -13.56 -1.63
C ARG A 165 -4.29 -14.06 -2.41
N PHE A 166 -4.06 -14.83 -3.49
CA PHE A 166 -5.12 -15.27 -4.39
C PHE A 166 -5.22 -16.76 -4.49
N GLN A 167 -6.45 -17.26 -4.33
CA GLN A 167 -6.74 -18.67 -4.50
C GLN A 167 -6.55 -19.05 -5.98
N GLY A 168 -5.86 -20.18 -6.20
CA GLY A 168 -5.61 -20.71 -7.53
C GLY A 168 -4.35 -20.18 -8.21
N TRP A 169 -3.56 -19.33 -7.55
CA TRP A 169 -2.23 -18.99 -7.97
C TRP A 169 -1.19 -19.91 -7.33
N GLU A 170 -0.31 -20.44 -8.14
CA GLU A 170 0.80 -21.30 -7.74
C GLU A 170 2.13 -20.69 -8.18
N ARG A 171 3.23 -21.17 -7.60
CA ARG A 171 4.57 -20.71 -8.00
C ARG A 171 4.86 -20.95 -9.48
N SER A 172 4.39 -22.10 -10.00
CA SER A 172 4.50 -22.44 -11.42
C SER A 172 3.85 -21.43 -12.37
N ASP A 173 2.76 -20.76 -11.93
CA ASP A 173 2.09 -19.73 -12.74
C ASP A 173 2.97 -18.47 -12.85
N VAL A 174 3.61 -18.11 -11.73
CA VAL A 174 4.57 -17.00 -11.70
C VAL A 174 5.77 -17.30 -12.58
N ASP A 175 6.32 -18.51 -12.49
CA ASP A 175 7.49 -18.93 -13.26
C ASP A 175 7.14 -18.96 -14.75
N GLU A 176 5.95 -19.43 -15.13
CA GLU A 176 5.46 -19.43 -16.53
C GLU A 176 5.35 -18.01 -17.09
N ILE A 177 4.79 -17.07 -16.34
CA ILE A 177 4.68 -15.65 -16.77
C ILE A 177 6.06 -15.02 -16.87
N ALA A 178 6.95 -15.30 -15.92
CA ALA A 178 8.30 -14.78 -15.93
C ALA A 178 9.12 -15.28 -17.13
N GLU A 179 8.90 -16.52 -17.57
CA GLU A 179 9.58 -17.12 -18.73
C GLU A 179 9.01 -16.66 -20.07
N ASN A 180 7.68 -16.47 -20.17
CA ASN A 180 7.00 -16.28 -21.45
C ASN A 180 6.56 -14.83 -21.72
N VAL A 181 6.51 -13.97 -20.70
CA VAL A 181 6.12 -12.55 -20.83
C VAL A 181 7.27 -11.67 -20.34
N ALA A 182 7.43 -11.52 -19.03
CA ALA A 182 8.45 -10.64 -18.46
C ALA A 182 8.78 -11.00 -17.00
N PRO A 183 9.97 -10.64 -16.51
CA PRO A 183 10.37 -10.92 -15.15
C PRO A 183 9.52 -10.16 -14.13
N PHE A 184 9.36 -10.76 -12.95
CA PHE A 184 8.88 -10.06 -11.77
C PHE A 184 10.03 -9.37 -11.07
N PHE A 185 9.78 -8.16 -10.58
CA PHE A 185 10.73 -7.38 -9.78
C PHE A 185 9.95 -6.52 -8.78
N GLY A 186 9.92 -6.86 -7.51
CA GLY A 186 9.13 -6.09 -6.56
C GLY A 186 9.21 -6.60 -5.13
N ASN A 187 8.64 -5.80 -4.23
CA ASN A 187 8.56 -6.02 -2.80
C ASN A 187 7.26 -5.42 -2.23
N CYS A 188 6.75 -5.98 -1.14
CA CYS A 188 5.58 -5.46 -0.44
C CYS A 188 5.94 -4.26 0.47
N ILE A 189 6.62 -3.23 -0.06
CA ILE A 189 7.04 -2.02 0.68
C ILE A 189 5.89 -1.24 1.30
N TYR A 190 4.68 -1.43 0.81
CA TYR A 190 3.49 -0.64 1.17
C TYR A 190 2.77 -1.17 2.41
N ALA A 191 2.90 -2.46 2.73
CA ALA A 191 2.22 -3.10 3.84
C ALA A 191 3.10 -4.15 4.50
N GLN A 192 3.09 -4.16 5.81
CA GLN A 192 3.71 -5.18 6.65
C GLN A 192 2.63 -6.10 7.22
N HIS A 193 3.04 -7.10 7.99
CA HIS A 193 2.15 -8.00 8.74
C HIS A 193 1.30 -8.97 7.90
N TYR A 194 1.66 -9.23 6.65
CA TYR A 194 1.04 -10.33 5.94
C TYR A 194 1.47 -11.68 6.57
N PRO A 195 0.57 -12.67 6.66
CA PRO A 195 0.86 -13.96 7.31
C PRO A 195 2.04 -14.74 6.69
N TRP A 196 2.43 -14.43 5.46
CA TRP A 196 3.54 -15.08 4.76
C TRP A 196 4.87 -14.28 4.82
N HIS A 197 4.92 -13.18 5.58
CA HIS A 197 6.12 -12.36 5.72
C HIS A 197 7.05 -12.88 6.82
N ASP A 198 7.32 -14.19 6.83
CA ASP A 198 8.34 -14.78 7.70
C ASP A 198 9.73 -14.38 7.18
N ASP A 199 10.56 -13.75 8.03
CA ASP A 199 11.90 -13.23 7.69
C ASP A 199 11.92 -12.32 6.43
N TYR A 200 10.80 -11.67 6.13
CA TYR A 200 10.65 -10.83 4.94
C TYR A 200 11.45 -9.55 5.06
N ARG A 201 12.33 -9.29 4.07
CA ARG A 201 13.05 -8.02 4.00
C ARG A 201 12.14 -6.93 3.46
N TYR A 202 11.81 -5.96 4.30
CA TYR A 202 11.15 -4.73 3.87
C TYR A 202 12.18 -3.70 3.42
N TYR A 203 11.81 -2.94 2.40
CA TYR A 203 12.53 -1.75 1.97
C TYR A 203 11.76 -0.51 2.41
N THR A 204 12.48 0.55 2.73
CA THR A 204 11.88 1.87 2.89
C THR A 204 11.37 2.38 1.53
N LEU A 205 10.59 3.48 1.54
CA LEU A 205 10.14 4.12 0.31
C LEU A 205 11.32 4.44 -0.62
N TYR A 206 12.36 5.09 -0.10
CA TYR A 206 13.50 5.52 -0.90
C TYR A 206 14.44 4.37 -1.29
N GLU A 207 14.64 3.35 -0.46
CA GLU A 207 15.35 2.13 -0.88
C GLU A 207 14.61 1.41 -2.02
N GLY A 208 13.27 1.32 -1.98
CA GLY A 208 12.47 0.77 -3.09
C GLY A 208 12.52 1.64 -4.34
N PHE A 209 12.49 2.94 -4.17
CA PHE A 209 12.58 3.92 -5.24
C PHE A 209 13.94 3.88 -5.95
N GLU A 210 15.05 3.77 -5.20
CA GLU A 210 16.39 3.55 -5.76
C GLU A 210 16.44 2.29 -6.64
N LYS A 211 15.84 1.19 -6.16
CA LYS A 211 15.79 -0.06 -6.93
C LYS A 211 15.02 0.09 -8.22
N LEU A 212 13.89 0.80 -8.20
CA LEU A 212 13.13 1.08 -9.40
C LEU A 212 13.91 1.97 -10.37
N ALA A 213 14.60 2.99 -9.86
CA ALA A 213 15.47 3.86 -10.64
C ALA A 213 16.61 3.10 -11.33
N GLN A 214 17.19 2.10 -10.64
CA GLN A 214 18.20 1.20 -11.21
C GLN A 214 17.60 0.36 -12.35
N VAL A 215 16.39 -0.18 -12.22
CA VAL A 215 15.70 -0.95 -13.27
C VAL A 215 15.48 -0.12 -14.53
N PHE A 216 14.99 1.10 -14.39
CA PHE A 216 14.67 1.98 -15.51
C PHE A 216 15.83 2.88 -15.96
N GLN A 217 17.03 2.72 -15.34
CA GLN A 217 18.21 3.53 -15.61
C GLN A 217 17.93 5.05 -15.50
N ARG A 218 17.27 5.44 -14.38
CA ARG A 218 16.88 6.81 -14.04
C ARG A 218 17.49 7.27 -12.70
N THR A 219 18.70 6.82 -12.39
CA THR A 219 19.36 7.07 -11.09
C THR A 219 19.59 8.56 -10.82
N GLU A 220 19.87 9.36 -11.85
CA GLU A 220 20.03 10.82 -11.70
C GLU A 220 18.74 11.49 -11.19
N ARG A 221 17.56 11.02 -11.63
CA ARG A 221 16.27 11.53 -11.11
C ARG A 221 16.01 11.09 -9.68
N TYR A 222 16.38 9.87 -9.34
CA TYR A 222 16.30 9.39 -7.97
C TYR A 222 17.17 10.25 -7.05
N GLU A 223 18.45 10.52 -7.41
CA GLU A 223 19.36 11.35 -6.64
C GLU A 223 18.80 12.76 -6.44
N ALA A 224 18.23 13.36 -7.48
CA ALA A 224 17.60 14.68 -7.37
C ALA A 224 16.36 14.69 -6.44
N PHE A 225 15.57 13.60 -6.43
CA PHE A 225 14.46 13.43 -5.48
C PHE A 225 14.94 13.15 -4.06
N GLU A 226 16.04 12.44 -3.88
CA GLU A 226 16.66 12.21 -2.57
C GLU A 226 17.13 13.53 -1.95
N ASP A 227 17.80 14.37 -2.72
CA ASP A 227 18.20 15.72 -2.30
C ASP A 227 16.99 16.58 -1.91
N LEU A 228 15.93 16.59 -2.74
CA LEU A 228 14.67 17.28 -2.45
C LEU A 228 14.02 16.77 -1.14
N HIS A 229 14.05 15.46 -0.91
CA HIS A 229 13.50 14.86 0.29
C HIS A 229 14.31 15.20 1.55
N ASP A 230 15.63 15.30 1.44
CA ASP A 230 16.47 15.71 2.56
C ASP A 230 16.21 17.18 2.94
N GLU A 231 16.02 18.06 1.95
CA GLU A 231 15.58 19.43 2.19
C GLU A 231 14.19 19.48 2.84
N PHE A 232 13.26 18.66 2.35
CA PHE A 232 11.93 18.53 2.91
C PHE A 232 11.98 18.10 4.39
N LEU A 233 12.74 17.07 4.74
CA LEU A 233 12.89 16.61 6.13
C LEU A 233 13.52 17.69 7.02
N SER A 234 14.44 18.48 6.47
CA SER A 234 15.06 19.61 7.18
C SER A 234 14.04 20.71 7.48
N LYS A 235 13.09 20.97 6.57
CA LYS A 235 12.00 21.94 6.78
C LYS A 235 10.93 21.38 7.72
N LEU A 236 10.68 20.06 7.69
CA LEU A 236 9.70 19.38 8.54
C LEU A 236 10.15 19.32 10.01
N ALA A 237 11.43 19.14 10.26
CA ALA A 237 11.96 18.92 11.62
C ALA A 237 11.54 19.99 12.65
N PRO A 238 11.54 21.30 12.35
CA PRO A 238 11.07 22.33 13.30
C PRO A 238 9.53 22.37 13.46
N VAL A 239 8.75 21.76 12.56
CA VAL A 239 7.29 21.70 12.63
C VAL A 239 6.84 20.63 13.61
N VAL A 240 7.58 19.52 13.70
CA VAL A 240 7.24 18.39 14.55
C VAL A 240 7.50 18.75 16.03
N PRO A 241 6.47 18.74 16.91
CA PRO A 241 6.64 19.09 18.31
C PRO A 241 7.42 18.05 19.10
N GLY A 242 7.78 18.38 20.34
CA GLY A 242 8.41 17.44 21.27
C GLY A 242 7.57 16.19 21.51
N GLN A 243 8.20 15.07 21.81
CA GLN A 243 7.53 13.77 21.92
C GLN A 243 6.29 13.76 22.83
N GLY A 244 6.27 14.56 23.90
CA GLY A 244 5.15 14.65 24.84
C GLY A 244 3.96 15.49 24.35
N GLU A 245 4.13 16.23 23.27
CA GLU A 245 3.12 17.13 22.68
C GLU A 245 2.50 16.58 21.39
N ARG A 246 2.96 15.41 20.95
CA ARG A 246 2.47 14.76 19.73
C ARG A 246 1.13 14.09 19.99
N PRO A 247 0.15 14.24 19.08
CA PRO A 247 -1.17 13.68 19.27
C PRO A 247 -1.18 12.15 19.19
N SER A 248 -2.13 11.55 19.88
CA SER A 248 -2.51 10.15 19.78
C SER A 248 -3.46 9.98 18.59
N VAL A 249 -3.08 9.22 17.58
CA VAL A 249 -3.76 9.09 16.29
C VAL A 249 -4.22 7.67 16.07
N ALA A 250 -5.50 7.45 15.73
CA ALA A 250 -5.96 6.18 15.21
C ALA A 250 -6.14 6.26 13.69
N VAL A 251 -5.49 5.34 12.96
CA VAL A 251 -5.67 5.20 11.50
C VAL A 251 -6.64 4.06 11.23
N LEU A 252 -7.76 4.38 10.60
CA LEU A 252 -8.86 3.44 10.39
C LEU A 252 -9.35 3.50 8.95
N TRP A 253 -9.81 2.38 8.40
CA TRP A 253 -10.53 2.38 7.13
C TRP A 253 -12.03 2.33 7.41
N GLY A 254 -12.73 3.36 6.97
CA GLY A 254 -14.19 3.43 7.00
C GLY A 254 -14.80 3.07 5.64
N VAL A 255 -16.09 2.73 5.64
CA VAL A 255 -16.84 2.40 4.43
C VAL A 255 -18.19 3.10 4.42
N GLY A 256 -18.51 3.75 3.30
CA GLY A 256 -19.77 4.49 3.14
C GLY A 256 -19.81 5.80 3.94
N ASP A 257 -20.90 6.51 3.86
CA ASP A 257 -21.05 7.84 4.46
C ASP A 257 -21.46 7.79 5.94
N THR A 258 -21.87 6.62 6.41
CA THR A 258 -22.31 6.37 7.78
C THR A 258 -21.55 5.16 8.39
N PRO A 259 -20.22 5.29 8.60
CA PRO A 259 -19.42 4.17 9.06
C PRO A 259 -19.67 3.82 10.53
N GLU A 260 -20.21 2.63 10.78
CA GLU A 260 -20.38 2.06 12.12
C GLU A 260 -19.29 1.04 12.48
N LYS A 261 -18.49 0.62 11.47
CA LYS A 261 -17.37 -0.31 11.60
C LYS A 261 -16.15 0.21 10.89
N PHE A 262 -15.01 -0.03 11.52
CA PHE A 262 -13.73 0.45 11.04
C PHE A 262 -12.71 -0.69 11.03
N TYR A 263 -11.87 -0.70 10.01
CA TYR A 263 -10.76 -1.63 9.94
C TYR A 263 -9.48 -0.94 10.42
N PRO A 264 -8.87 -1.41 11.51
CA PRO A 264 -7.72 -0.76 12.11
C PRO A 264 -6.44 -0.95 11.29
N TYR A 265 -5.65 0.10 11.20
CA TYR A 265 -4.33 0.10 10.60
C TYR A 265 -3.31 0.61 11.60
N ILE A 266 -2.44 -0.28 12.07
CA ILE A 266 -1.35 0.09 12.98
C ILE A 266 -0.24 0.77 12.17
N VAL A 267 0.26 1.90 12.66
CA VAL A 267 1.31 2.69 11.99
C VAL A 267 2.60 1.90 11.96
N GLY A 268 2.85 1.24 10.86
CA GLY A 268 4.02 0.40 10.62
C GLY A 268 5.02 1.00 9.66
N GLY A 269 6.02 0.21 9.25
CA GLY A 269 7.10 0.61 8.35
C GLY A 269 6.69 0.82 6.88
N GLY A 270 5.47 0.43 6.46
CA GLY A 270 5.03 0.55 5.08
C GLY A 270 4.97 1.99 4.55
N THR A 271 5.04 2.15 3.23
CA THR A 271 5.03 3.46 2.56
C THR A 271 3.78 4.27 2.90
N GLY A 272 2.63 3.62 3.05
CA GLY A 272 1.36 4.25 3.38
C GLY A 272 1.30 4.97 4.74
N PHE A 273 2.31 4.79 5.58
CA PHE A 273 2.41 5.44 6.89
C PHE A 273 3.60 6.39 7.04
N LYS A 274 4.43 6.53 5.98
CA LYS A 274 5.65 7.33 6.07
C LYS A 274 5.36 8.76 6.53
N HIS A 275 4.34 9.42 5.98
CA HIS A 275 3.93 10.76 6.35
C HIS A 275 3.62 10.90 7.86
N LEU A 276 2.94 9.93 8.47
CA LEU A 276 2.64 9.94 9.91
C LEU A 276 3.88 9.65 10.77
N ARG A 277 4.76 8.75 10.29
CA ARG A 277 6.05 8.51 10.98
C ARG A 277 6.95 9.74 10.96
N ASP A 278 7.06 10.41 9.82
CA ASP A 278 7.85 11.63 9.67
C ASP A 278 7.33 12.75 10.57
N LEU A 279 6.02 12.85 10.74
CA LEU A 279 5.35 13.74 11.69
C LEU A 279 5.43 13.26 13.15
N GLY A 280 5.90 12.03 13.37
CA GLY A 280 6.15 11.49 14.71
C GLY A 280 4.90 11.29 15.55
N VAL A 281 3.73 11.06 14.98
CA VAL A 281 2.48 10.81 15.70
C VAL A 281 2.60 9.63 16.65
N ARG A 282 1.80 9.62 17.72
CA ARG A 282 1.66 8.45 18.59
C ARG A 282 0.50 7.60 18.07
N ASP A 283 0.77 6.35 17.74
CA ASP A 283 -0.27 5.42 17.32
C ASP A 283 -1.13 5.02 18.53
N ALA A 284 -2.41 5.37 18.50
CA ALA A 284 -3.35 5.07 19.57
C ALA A 284 -3.67 3.57 19.69
N LEU A 285 -3.51 2.81 18.59
CA LEU A 285 -3.83 1.39 18.53
C LEU A 285 -2.67 0.51 18.98
N ALA A 286 -1.42 0.97 18.84
CA ALA A 286 -0.22 0.17 19.07
C ALA A 286 -0.06 -0.37 20.51
N ALA A 287 -0.70 0.27 21.50
CA ALA A 287 -0.66 -0.16 22.89
C ALA A 287 -1.89 -0.97 23.32
N THR A 288 -2.77 -1.31 22.40
CA THR A 288 -4.00 -2.07 22.63
C THR A 288 -3.86 -3.52 22.19
N GLU A 289 -4.89 -4.35 22.42
CA GLU A 289 -4.99 -5.69 21.87
C GLU A 289 -5.61 -5.73 20.46
N ILE A 290 -5.85 -4.55 19.84
CA ILE A 290 -6.40 -4.44 18.51
C ILE A 290 -5.32 -4.81 17.49
N GLU A 291 -5.61 -5.79 16.64
CA GLU A 291 -4.68 -6.26 15.63
C GLU A 291 -4.83 -5.47 14.31
N ASP A 292 -3.71 -5.31 13.58
CA ASP A 292 -3.71 -4.71 12.25
C ASP A 292 -4.59 -5.48 11.26
N PHE A 293 -5.29 -4.74 10.40
CA PHE A 293 -6.21 -5.31 9.41
C PHE A 293 -5.52 -6.29 8.43
N HIS A 294 -4.26 -6.10 8.10
CA HIS A 294 -3.55 -7.01 7.20
C HIS A 294 -3.37 -8.41 7.82
N GLY A 295 -3.24 -8.48 9.15
CA GLY A 295 -3.15 -9.74 9.90
C GLY A 295 -4.51 -10.36 10.18
N SER A 296 -5.38 -9.64 10.89
CA SER A 296 -6.61 -10.20 11.47
C SER A 296 -7.83 -10.16 10.53
N ARG A 297 -7.90 -9.18 9.60
CA ARG A 297 -9.09 -8.88 8.80
C ARG A 297 -10.32 -8.49 9.62
N ALA A 298 -10.17 -8.27 10.91
CA ALA A 298 -11.24 -7.89 11.82
C ALA A 298 -11.56 -6.38 11.71
N ALA A 299 -12.82 -6.05 11.95
CA ALA A 299 -13.26 -4.67 12.13
C ALA A 299 -13.55 -4.42 13.61
N ILE A 300 -13.39 -3.18 14.05
CA ILE A 300 -13.83 -2.70 15.34
C ILE A 300 -15.09 -1.83 15.16
N ASP A 301 -15.90 -1.75 16.17
CA ASP A 301 -17.09 -0.87 16.25
C ASP A 301 -16.78 0.44 16.98
N LEU A 302 -17.78 1.29 17.09
CA LEU A 302 -17.65 2.60 17.72
C LEU A 302 -17.48 2.50 19.25
N GLU A 303 -18.00 1.47 19.88
CA GLU A 303 -17.81 1.21 21.31
C GLU A 303 -16.36 0.86 21.61
N THR A 304 -15.76 -0.04 20.83
CA THR A 304 -14.33 -0.38 20.93
C THR A 304 -13.46 0.85 20.63
N LEU A 305 -13.83 1.65 19.65
CA LEU A 305 -13.09 2.87 19.31
C LEU A 305 -13.18 3.91 20.45
N LEU A 306 -14.31 4.01 21.15
CA LEU A 306 -14.48 4.89 22.30
C LEU A 306 -13.64 4.43 23.52
N GLU A 307 -13.38 3.12 23.67
CA GLU A 307 -12.45 2.62 24.70
C GLU A 307 -11.00 3.03 24.41
N VAL A 308 -10.61 3.16 23.15
CA VAL A 308 -9.28 3.66 22.73
C VAL A 308 -9.18 5.17 22.90
N ASP A 309 -10.24 5.88 22.54
CA ASP A 309 -10.44 7.32 22.58
C ASP A 309 -9.22 8.15 22.08
N PRO A 310 -8.87 8.03 20.80
CA PRO A 310 -7.75 8.77 20.23
C PRO A 310 -8.02 10.28 20.20
N GLU A 311 -6.96 11.09 20.30
CA GLU A 311 -7.04 12.54 20.16
C GLU A 311 -7.36 12.96 18.71
N VAL A 312 -6.95 12.14 17.72
CA VAL A 312 -7.19 12.38 16.28
C VAL A 312 -7.64 11.11 15.60
N LEU A 313 -8.67 11.22 14.75
CA LEU A 313 -9.10 10.17 13.83
C LEU A 313 -8.62 10.45 12.41
N MET A 314 -7.83 9.53 11.86
CA MET A 314 -7.39 9.54 10.48
C MET A 314 -8.12 8.44 9.70
N LEU A 315 -9.09 8.82 8.85
CA LEU A 315 -9.96 7.90 8.13
C LEU A 315 -9.51 7.68 6.69
N ARG A 316 -9.17 6.44 6.35
CA ARG A 316 -8.92 5.94 4.99
C ARG A 316 -10.22 5.51 4.32
N GLY A 317 -10.18 5.36 2.98
CA GLY A 317 -11.33 4.98 2.17
C GLY A 317 -12.08 6.18 1.57
N TYR A 318 -11.73 7.39 1.96
CA TYR A 318 -12.43 8.62 1.58
C TYR A 318 -11.62 9.58 0.70
N GLU A 319 -10.49 9.15 0.17
CA GLU A 319 -9.64 10.03 -0.65
C GLU A 319 -10.25 10.42 -2.00
N SER A 320 -11.29 9.74 -2.47
CA SER A 320 -12.08 10.16 -3.64
C SER A 320 -13.01 11.32 -3.35
N LYS A 321 -13.40 11.54 -2.07
CA LYS A 321 -14.25 12.67 -1.68
C LYS A 321 -13.47 13.97 -1.66
N ALA A 322 -14.13 15.09 -2.01
CA ALA A 322 -13.64 16.40 -1.67
C ALA A 322 -13.63 16.60 -0.15
N ARG A 323 -12.89 17.62 0.34
CA ARG A 323 -12.85 17.91 1.78
C ARG A 323 -14.23 18.22 2.34
N GLU A 324 -14.94 19.14 1.70
CA GLU A 324 -16.29 19.54 2.10
C GLU A 324 -17.25 18.35 2.08
N GLU A 325 -17.21 17.50 1.04
CA GLU A 325 -18.05 16.31 0.97
C GLU A 325 -17.77 15.31 2.11
N PHE A 326 -16.51 15.14 2.50
CA PHE A 326 -16.15 14.30 3.64
C PHE A 326 -16.65 14.88 4.96
N GLU A 327 -16.51 16.19 5.15
CA GLU A 327 -17.01 16.91 6.31
C GLU A 327 -18.54 16.84 6.42
N ASP A 328 -19.27 17.11 5.32
CA ASP A 328 -20.73 17.12 5.27
C ASP A 328 -21.39 15.73 5.37
N THR A 329 -20.62 14.66 5.12
CA THR A 329 -21.15 13.29 5.17
C THR A 329 -20.61 12.52 6.37
N VAL A 330 -19.35 12.12 6.32
CA VAL A 330 -18.75 11.21 7.29
C VAL A 330 -18.56 11.89 8.66
N VAL A 331 -18.00 13.10 8.68
CA VAL A 331 -17.78 13.82 9.93
C VAL A 331 -19.10 14.25 10.58
N ASP A 332 -20.06 14.74 9.77
CA ASP A 332 -21.38 15.09 10.28
C ASP A 332 -22.13 13.87 10.85
N PHE A 333 -22.00 12.70 10.20
CA PHE A 333 -22.54 11.45 10.75
C PHE A 333 -21.93 11.15 12.12
N LEU A 334 -20.60 11.20 12.28
CA LEU A 334 -19.92 10.91 13.55
C LEU A 334 -20.32 11.90 14.64
N ARG A 335 -20.45 13.19 14.32
CA ARG A 335 -20.93 14.23 15.26
C ARG A 335 -22.34 13.98 15.76
N ASN A 336 -23.21 13.43 14.93
CA ASN A 336 -24.62 13.19 15.26
C ASN A 336 -24.89 11.75 15.76
N HIS A 337 -23.91 10.87 15.75
CA HIS A 337 -24.04 9.47 16.20
C HIS A 337 -23.96 9.38 17.73
N GLY A 338 -24.85 8.59 18.36
CA GLY A 338 -24.99 8.49 19.81
C GLY A 338 -23.71 8.09 20.57
N THR A 339 -22.88 7.20 19.98
CA THR A 339 -21.60 6.76 20.57
C THR A 339 -20.44 7.61 20.05
N ALA A 340 -20.35 7.83 18.73
CA ALA A 340 -19.19 8.48 18.13
C ALA A 340 -19.04 9.95 18.54
N SER A 341 -20.13 10.64 18.86
CA SER A 341 -20.10 12.05 19.34
C SER A 341 -19.37 12.24 20.66
N ALA A 342 -19.11 11.16 21.41
CA ALA A 342 -18.36 11.18 22.67
C ALA A 342 -16.86 10.90 22.51
N LEU A 343 -16.38 10.63 21.27
CA LEU A 343 -14.95 10.49 20.99
C LEU A 343 -14.26 11.84 21.09
N THR A 344 -13.13 11.90 21.77
CA THR A 344 -12.30 13.12 21.91
C THR A 344 -12.00 13.76 20.54
N ALA A 345 -11.64 12.97 19.54
CA ALA A 345 -11.38 13.45 18.17
C ALA A 345 -12.61 14.08 17.51
N VAL A 346 -13.82 13.59 17.79
CA VAL A 346 -15.07 14.14 17.24
C VAL A 346 -15.49 15.41 17.97
N GLU A 347 -15.34 15.46 19.31
CA GLU A 347 -15.63 16.65 20.12
C GLU A 347 -14.74 17.84 19.76
N ASN A 348 -13.48 17.56 19.36
CA ASN A 348 -12.48 18.58 19.00
C ASN A 348 -12.42 18.91 17.50
N ASP A 349 -13.25 18.29 16.67
CA ASP A 349 -13.21 18.41 15.19
C ASP A 349 -11.93 17.84 14.54
N ASP A 350 -11.21 16.94 15.23
CA ASP A 350 -9.96 16.33 14.80
C ASP A 350 -10.18 15.01 14.02
N VAL A 351 -11.08 15.04 13.04
CA VAL A 351 -11.40 13.91 12.16
C VAL A 351 -10.99 14.25 10.74
N TYR A 352 -9.99 13.54 10.20
CA TYR A 352 -9.38 13.86 8.93
C TYR A 352 -9.33 12.68 7.97
N ARG A 353 -9.19 12.95 6.65
CA ARG A 353 -8.84 11.93 5.67
C ARG A 353 -7.37 11.58 5.80
N ALA A 354 -7.08 10.28 5.98
CA ALA A 354 -5.73 9.78 6.33
C ALA A 354 -4.75 9.72 5.15
N GLY A 355 -5.17 10.02 3.94
CA GLY A 355 -4.36 9.80 2.76
C GLY A 355 -4.56 8.42 2.13
N GLY A 356 -4.03 8.27 0.92
CA GLY A 356 -4.05 7.02 0.18
C GLY A 356 -3.25 5.92 0.89
N LEU A 357 -3.69 4.68 0.69
CA LEU A 357 -2.98 3.50 1.20
C LEU A 357 -1.61 3.35 0.55
N TYR A 358 -1.49 3.74 -0.71
CA TYR A 358 -0.29 3.62 -1.52
C TYR A 358 0.34 4.99 -1.72
N GLN A 359 1.55 5.16 -1.23
CA GLN A 359 2.31 6.41 -1.32
C GLN A 359 3.68 6.12 -1.92
N GLY A 360 4.06 6.93 -2.87
CA GLY A 360 5.41 7.03 -3.40
C GLY A 360 6.04 8.39 -3.06
N PRO A 361 7.12 8.80 -3.75
CA PRO A 361 7.88 10.01 -3.39
C PRO A 361 7.06 11.30 -3.44
N ILE A 362 6.28 11.50 -4.52
CA ILE A 362 5.50 12.75 -4.71
C ILE A 362 4.32 12.79 -3.75
N THR A 363 3.54 11.71 -3.73
CA THR A 363 2.35 11.64 -2.88
C THR A 363 2.69 11.71 -1.39
N ASN A 364 3.86 11.21 -0.98
CA ASN A 364 4.33 11.32 0.40
C ASN A 364 4.62 12.78 0.80
N LEU A 365 5.27 13.58 -0.06
CA LEU A 365 5.51 15.00 0.20
C LEU A 365 4.19 15.75 0.42
N VAL A 366 3.24 15.60 -0.50
CA VAL A 366 1.92 16.25 -0.45
C VAL A 366 1.12 15.84 0.79
N LEU A 367 1.11 14.55 1.11
CA LEU A 367 0.37 14.03 2.25
C LEU A 367 0.99 14.43 3.58
N THR A 368 2.33 14.52 3.67
CA THR A 368 2.99 14.98 4.88
C THR A 368 2.71 16.46 5.14
N GLU A 369 2.79 17.30 4.12
CA GLU A 369 2.46 18.73 4.26
C GLU A 369 0.98 18.93 4.66
N ARG A 370 0.05 18.18 4.04
CA ARG A 370 -1.37 18.20 4.42
C ARG A 370 -1.57 17.78 5.87
N ALA A 371 -0.94 16.70 6.29
CA ALA A 371 -1.07 16.19 7.64
C ALA A 371 -0.37 17.09 8.68
N ALA A 372 0.72 17.78 8.31
CA ALA A 372 1.33 18.81 9.16
C ALA A 372 0.36 19.96 9.45
N GLY A 373 -0.41 20.39 8.44
CA GLY A 373 -1.49 21.38 8.64
C GLY A 373 -2.61 20.88 9.54
N GLN A 374 -2.99 19.60 9.41
CA GLN A 374 -4.05 18.98 10.19
C GLN A 374 -3.68 18.73 11.65
N LEU A 375 -2.42 18.36 11.92
CA LEU A 375 -1.97 17.92 13.24
C LEU A 375 -1.24 19.00 14.03
N TYR A 376 -0.65 19.99 13.36
CA TYR A 376 0.27 20.98 13.95
C TYR A 376 -0.01 22.40 13.49
N ASP A 377 -1.18 22.66 12.88
CA ASP A 377 -1.58 23.99 12.37
C ASP A 377 -0.53 24.63 11.44
N PHE A 378 0.24 23.80 10.72
CA PHE A 378 1.25 24.30 9.80
C PHE A 378 0.60 24.82 8.51
N ASP A 379 0.89 26.06 8.13
CA ASP A 379 0.36 26.78 6.96
C ASP A 379 1.43 27.13 5.90
N GLY A 380 2.65 26.59 6.07
CA GLY A 380 3.76 26.83 5.16
C GLY A 380 3.91 25.79 4.04
N GLU A 381 5.00 25.91 3.29
CA GLU A 381 5.40 24.96 2.26
C GLU A 381 6.62 24.15 2.72
N LEU A 382 6.50 22.81 2.72
CA LEU A 382 7.58 21.91 3.12
C LEU A 382 8.48 21.53 1.94
N PHE A 383 7.99 21.60 0.71
CA PHE A 383 8.77 21.24 -0.49
C PHE A 383 8.51 22.19 -1.64
N ASP A 384 9.46 22.23 -2.57
CA ASP A 384 9.39 23.03 -3.78
C ASP A 384 8.68 22.25 -4.89
N ARG A 385 7.49 22.70 -5.29
CA ARG A 385 6.65 22.07 -6.32
C ARG A 385 7.23 22.23 -7.72
N GLU A 386 7.86 23.37 -8.00
CA GLU A 386 8.53 23.61 -9.28
C GLU A 386 9.71 22.65 -9.44
N ARG A 387 10.47 22.44 -8.34
CA ARG A 387 11.58 21.47 -8.33
C ARG A 387 11.10 20.02 -8.57
N VAL A 388 9.96 19.63 -8.02
CA VAL A 388 9.34 18.31 -8.32
C VAL A 388 9.04 18.20 -9.82
N ALA A 389 8.42 19.23 -10.41
CA ALA A 389 8.09 19.24 -11.84
C ALA A 389 9.36 19.18 -12.72
N GLU A 390 10.40 19.94 -12.40
CA GLU A 390 11.69 19.91 -13.09
C GLU A 390 12.30 18.50 -13.09
N ILE A 391 12.29 17.82 -11.94
CA ILE A 391 12.86 16.47 -11.83
C ILE A 391 12.04 15.48 -12.68
N VAL A 392 10.71 15.54 -12.61
CA VAL A 392 9.81 14.69 -13.40
C VAL A 392 10.03 14.91 -14.90
N ASP A 393 10.21 16.15 -15.34
CA ASP A 393 10.46 16.49 -16.76
C ASP A 393 11.92 16.22 -17.19
N GLY A 394 12.84 16.09 -16.25
CA GLY A 394 14.28 15.89 -16.51
C GLY A 394 15.05 17.17 -16.81
N ALA A 395 14.58 18.27 -16.30
CA ALA A 395 15.16 19.61 -16.46
C ALA A 395 16.01 20.08 -15.26
N PHE A 396 16.53 19.19 -14.45
CA PHE A 396 17.24 19.41 -13.18
C PHE A 396 18.78 19.35 -13.30
#